data_4459c2df3765ee7842d5c703d960057b
#
_entry.id   4459c2df3765ee7842d5c703d960057b
#
_cell.length_a   1.000
_cell.length_b   1.000
_cell.length_c   1.000
_cell.angle_alpha   90.00
_cell.angle_beta   90.00
_cell.angle_gamma   90.00
#
_symmetry.space_group_name_H-M   'P 1'
#
loop_
_entity.id
_entity.type
_entity.pdbx_description
1 polymer ?
#
loop_
_entity_poly.entity_id
_entity_poly.type
_entity_poly.pdbx_seq_one_letter_code
_entity_poly.pdbx_strand_id
1 'polypeptide(L)'
;LVAALMVGTATVNAQIWGGQLILRGGFAANNFKGDNTRGIDMLPGYNFSLDFNKNFYKGAYWNTGVMFGTRGFDVNHSDAKFRAHNFNIPLTVGYKYNLTDNLAVDGRFGAFFGVDMAGKIDDGNGDDVKIGDIEDYKRCDGGLIIGMGVWYKRINIDYTFKRGFGEVWEDGPAGAVNHMIRLGYAF
;
A
#
# COMPACT_ATOMS: atom_id res chain seq x y z
N LEU A 1 -18.01 9.22 -10.82
CA LEU A 1 -19.23 9.74 -10.15
C LEU A 1 -19.25 9.44 -8.65
N VAL A 2 -18.76 8.27 -8.20
CA VAL A 2 -18.73 7.87 -6.77
C VAL A 2 -17.72 8.71 -5.96
N ALA A 3 -16.59 9.09 -6.54
CA ALA A 3 -15.61 9.96 -5.86
C ALA A 3 -16.12 11.39 -5.63
N ALA A 4 -17.00 11.90 -6.50
CA ALA A 4 -17.58 13.23 -6.37
C ALA A 4 -18.67 13.30 -5.28
N LEU A 5 -19.33 12.17 -4.99
CA LEU A 5 -20.37 12.12 -3.93
C LEU A 5 -19.79 12.11 -2.51
N MET A 6 -18.55 11.67 -2.34
CA MET A 6 -17.89 11.66 -1.02
C MET A 6 -17.32 13.02 -0.61
N VAL A 7 -17.10 13.93 -1.55
CA VAL A 7 -16.57 15.27 -1.26
C VAL A 7 -17.68 16.24 -0.78
N GLY A 8 -18.94 15.93 -1.07
CA GLY A 8 -20.07 16.84 -0.83
C GLY A 8 -20.64 16.87 0.60
N THR A 9 -20.29 15.94 1.47
CA THR A 9 -20.92 15.86 2.82
C THR A 9 -19.95 15.77 4.00
N ALA A 10 -18.65 15.81 3.76
CA ALA A 10 -17.66 15.66 4.83
C ALA A 10 -17.03 16.96 5.27
N THR A 11 -17.84 17.92 5.73
CA THR A 11 -17.38 18.89 6.74
C THR A 11 -17.41 18.29 8.15
N VAL A 12 -17.25 16.98 8.25
CA VAL A 12 -17.02 16.35 9.54
C VAL A 12 -15.54 16.56 9.85
N ASN A 13 -15.26 17.42 10.83
CA ASN A 13 -13.97 17.42 11.50
C ASN A 13 -13.84 16.04 12.19
N ALA A 14 -13.37 15.05 11.46
CA ALA A 14 -13.15 13.71 11.98
C ALA A 14 -11.86 13.68 12.82
N GLN A 15 -11.81 14.54 13.84
CA GLN A 15 -10.89 14.40 14.96
C GLN A 15 -11.44 13.30 15.88
N ILE A 16 -11.28 12.05 15.46
CA ILE A 16 -11.57 10.90 16.31
C ILE A 16 -10.42 10.77 17.30
N TRP A 17 -10.69 10.91 18.59
CA TRP A 17 -9.69 10.78 19.67
C TRP A 17 -8.45 11.68 19.53
N GLY A 18 -8.60 12.89 18.97
CA GLY A 18 -7.49 13.83 18.76
C GLY A 18 -6.50 13.42 17.67
N GLY A 19 -6.90 12.53 16.79
CA GLY A 19 -6.17 12.15 15.59
C GLY A 19 -6.86 12.64 14.32
N GLN A 20 -6.24 12.46 13.18
CA GLN A 20 -6.69 12.88 11.86
C GLN A 20 -6.88 11.66 10.95
N LEU A 21 -8.04 11.55 10.32
CA LEU A 21 -8.29 10.56 9.28
C LEU A 21 -7.80 11.09 7.93
N ILE A 22 -7.19 10.20 7.15
CA ILE A 22 -6.66 10.52 5.83
C ILE A 22 -7.07 9.41 4.87
N LEU A 23 -7.81 9.77 3.84
CA LEU A 23 -8.10 8.88 2.72
C LEU A 23 -7.02 9.08 1.65
N ARG A 24 -6.39 7.99 1.20
CA ARG A 24 -5.42 8.01 0.11
C ARG A 24 -5.80 7.01 -0.97
N GLY A 25 -5.50 7.38 -2.22
CA GLY A 25 -5.67 6.48 -3.35
C GLY A 25 -4.68 6.80 -4.45
N GLY A 26 -4.25 5.78 -5.19
CA GLY A 26 -3.28 5.99 -6.24
C GLY A 26 -2.80 4.72 -6.93
N PHE A 27 -1.70 4.87 -7.63
CA PHE A 27 -1.08 3.81 -8.41
C PHE A 27 0.00 3.09 -7.62
N ALA A 28 0.15 1.81 -7.91
CA ALA A 28 1.19 0.95 -7.37
C ALA A 28 1.97 0.30 -8.52
N ALA A 29 3.27 0.20 -8.36
CA ALA A 29 4.14 -0.66 -9.16
C ALA A 29 4.60 -1.81 -8.25
N ASN A 30 4.20 -3.01 -8.60
CA ASN A 30 4.39 -4.20 -7.80
C ASN A 30 5.48 -5.07 -8.41
N ASN A 31 6.34 -5.63 -7.58
CA ASN A 31 7.38 -6.57 -7.99
C ASN A 31 7.70 -7.52 -6.83
N PHE A 32 8.51 -8.54 -7.12
CA PHE A 32 9.11 -9.40 -6.11
C PHE A 32 10.63 -9.35 -6.24
N LYS A 33 11.34 -9.41 -5.11
CA LYS A 33 12.80 -9.44 -5.07
C LYS A 33 13.26 -10.54 -4.11
N GLY A 34 14.25 -11.31 -4.54
CA GLY A 34 14.86 -12.41 -3.79
C GLY A 34 15.64 -13.32 -4.74
N ASP A 35 16.07 -14.43 -4.22
CA ASP A 35 16.62 -15.51 -5.04
C ASP A 35 15.51 -16.03 -5.97
N ASN A 36 15.80 -16.42 -7.18
CA ASN A 36 14.84 -16.88 -8.21
C ASN A 36 13.90 -15.80 -8.81
N THR A 37 14.26 -14.50 -8.76
CA THR A 37 13.46 -13.42 -9.38
C THR A 37 13.97 -13.00 -10.77
N ARG A 38 14.78 -13.81 -11.44
CA ARG A 38 15.24 -13.52 -12.81
C ARG A 38 14.07 -13.63 -13.78
N GLY A 39 13.85 -12.58 -14.58
CA GLY A 39 12.77 -12.54 -15.57
C GLY A 39 11.40 -12.13 -15.00
N ILE A 40 11.37 -11.46 -13.84
CA ILE A 40 10.16 -10.89 -13.26
C ILE A 40 10.17 -9.39 -13.47
N ASP A 41 9.11 -8.85 -14.04
CA ASP A 41 8.90 -7.42 -14.28
C ASP A 41 7.85 -6.80 -13.34
N MET A 42 7.84 -5.46 -13.32
CA MET A 42 6.87 -4.70 -12.53
C MET A 42 5.46 -4.84 -13.09
N LEU A 43 4.52 -5.21 -12.24
CA LEU A 43 3.10 -5.24 -12.55
C LEU A 43 2.42 -3.96 -12.05
N PRO A 44 1.76 -3.17 -12.93
CA PRO A 44 1.00 -2.02 -12.50
C PRO A 44 -0.23 -2.44 -11.70
N GLY A 45 -0.56 -1.64 -10.69
CA GLY A 45 -1.66 -1.89 -9.79
C GLY A 45 -2.21 -0.60 -9.18
N TYR A 46 -3.02 -0.78 -8.16
CA TYR A 46 -3.65 0.31 -7.41
C TYR A 46 -3.50 0.10 -5.91
N ASN A 47 -3.69 1.19 -5.18
CA ASN A 47 -3.73 1.18 -3.72
C ASN A 47 -4.71 2.24 -3.21
N PHE A 48 -5.50 1.86 -2.21
CA PHE A 48 -6.37 2.74 -1.44
C PHE A 48 -6.10 2.52 0.04
N SER A 49 -6.13 3.58 0.83
CA SER A 49 -6.00 3.47 2.29
C SER A 49 -6.87 4.48 3.01
N LEU A 50 -7.34 4.06 4.18
CA LEU A 50 -7.89 4.94 5.20
C LEU A 50 -6.95 4.88 6.39
N ASP A 51 -6.22 5.95 6.59
CA ASP A 51 -5.17 6.06 7.59
C ASP A 51 -5.63 6.94 8.74
N PHE A 52 -5.18 6.62 9.94
CA PHE A 52 -5.37 7.41 11.15
C PHE A 52 -4.02 7.87 11.67
N ASN A 53 -3.81 9.18 11.69
CA ASN A 53 -2.62 9.82 12.25
C ASN A 53 -2.93 10.44 13.59
N LYS A 54 -2.12 10.17 14.61
CA LYS A 54 -2.20 10.84 15.90
C LYS A 54 -0.85 11.42 16.30
N ASN A 55 -0.82 12.75 16.45
CA ASN A 55 0.36 13.43 16.95
C ASN A 55 0.55 13.13 18.44
N PHE A 56 1.77 12.88 18.85
CA PHE A 56 2.14 12.69 20.26
C PHE A 56 3.21 13.68 20.75
N TYR A 57 3.98 14.28 19.82
CA TYR A 57 4.95 15.31 20.15
C TYR A 57 5.28 16.16 18.93
N LYS A 58 5.26 17.51 19.05
CA LYS A 58 5.75 18.54 18.10
C LYS A 58 6.02 18.08 16.64
N GLY A 59 5.00 17.61 15.94
CA GLY A 59 5.11 17.10 14.57
C GLY A 59 5.38 15.60 14.46
N ALA A 60 5.80 14.95 15.54
CA ALA A 60 5.91 13.50 15.57
C ALA A 60 4.53 12.85 15.73
N TYR A 61 4.25 11.85 14.93
CA TYR A 61 2.98 11.14 14.92
C TYR A 61 3.18 9.63 14.77
N TRP A 62 2.22 8.87 15.23
CA TRP A 62 2.04 7.50 14.82
C TRP A 62 0.89 7.39 13.82
N ASN A 63 1.00 6.46 12.92
CA ASN A 63 0.01 6.19 11.89
C ASN A 63 -0.33 4.70 11.87
N THR A 64 -1.61 4.42 11.80
CA THR A 64 -2.15 3.11 11.48
C THR A 64 -3.35 3.26 10.57
N GLY A 65 -3.94 2.17 10.12
CA GLY A 65 -5.12 2.20 9.28
C GLY A 65 -5.34 0.91 8.55
N VAL A 66 -6.11 1.02 7.47
CA VAL A 66 -6.37 -0.08 6.56
C VAL A 66 -5.94 0.32 5.15
N MET A 67 -5.25 -0.59 4.48
CA MET A 67 -4.73 -0.38 3.15
C MET A 67 -5.16 -1.57 2.28
N PHE A 68 -5.81 -1.29 1.17
CA PHE A 68 -6.24 -2.27 0.18
C PHE A 68 -5.56 -1.98 -1.15
N GLY A 69 -5.05 -3.00 -1.83
CA GLY A 69 -4.38 -2.82 -3.10
C GLY A 69 -4.05 -4.11 -3.79
N THR A 70 -3.15 -4.01 -4.75
CA THR A 70 -2.65 -5.15 -5.50
C THR A 70 -1.21 -5.45 -5.13
N ARG A 71 -0.83 -6.71 -5.21
CA ARG A 71 0.54 -7.18 -5.31
C ARG A 71 0.65 -8.19 -6.44
N GLY A 72 1.84 -8.34 -7.01
CA GLY A 72 2.02 -9.28 -8.10
C GLY A 72 3.28 -9.01 -8.89
N PHE A 73 3.44 -9.80 -9.94
CA PHE A 73 4.55 -9.69 -10.87
C PHE A 73 4.11 -10.14 -12.27
N ASP A 74 4.86 -9.72 -13.26
CA ASP A 74 4.78 -10.16 -14.65
C ASP A 74 6.00 -11.04 -14.96
N VAL A 75 5.82 -12.12 -15.69
CA VAL A 75 6.92 -13.02 -16.07
C VAL A 75 7.41 -12.65 -17.47
N ASN A 76 8.66 -12.20 -17.57
CA ASN A 76 9.30 -11.87 -18.83
C ASN A 76 9.31 -13.07 -19.79
N HIS A 77 8.95 -12.82 -21.04
CA HIS A 77 8.90 -13.80 -22.12
C HIS A 77 7.80 -14.87 -21.98
N SER A 78 6.85 -14.64 -21.08
CA SER A 78 5.64 -15.45 -20.91
C SER A 78 4.47 -14.49 -20.68
N ASP A 79 3.29 -14.82 -21.18
CA ASP A 79 2.07 -14.06 -20.87
C ASP A 79 1.56 -14.33 -19.43
N ALA A 80 2.36 -15.09 -18.65
CA ALA A 80 2.00 -15.45 -17.28
C ALA A 80 2.13 -14.27 -16.32
N LYS A 81 1.05 -14.00 -15.56
CA LYS A 81 0.96 -12.93 -14.58
C LYS A 81 0.38 -13.44 -13.26
N PHE A 82 1.05 -13.07 -12.18
CA PHE A 82 0.49 -13.26 -10.84
C PHE A 82 -0.08 -11.94 -10.34
N ARG A 83 -1.34 -11.93 -9.95
CA ARG A 83 -1.98 -10.78 -9.32
C ARG A 83 -2.82 -11.21 -8.13
N ALA A 84 -2.54 -10.63 -6.97
CA ALA A 84 -3.33 -10.79 -5.77
C ALA A 84 -3.84 -9.44 -5.26
N HIS A 85 -5.02 -9.45 -4.66
CA HIS A 85 -5.60 -8.34 -3.93
C HIS A 85 -5.31 -8.53 -2.45
N ASN A 86 -4.64 -7.56 -1.85
CA ASN A 86 -4.20 -7.65 -0.48
C ASN A 86 -4.83 -6.58 0.41
N PHE A 87 -5.04 -6.98 1.65
CA PHE A 87 -5.42 -6.11 2.74
C PHE A 87 -4.24 -5.99 3.69
N ASN A 88 -3.88 -4.76 4.10
CA ASN A 88 -2.75 -4.54 4.99
C ASN A 88 -3.14 -3.59 6.11
N ILE A 89 -2.51 -3.78 7.26
CA ILE A 89 -2.56 -2.88 8.41
C ILE A 89 -1.15 -2.33 8.62
N PRO A 90 -0.88 -1.07 8.26
CA PRO A 90 0.38 -0.42 8.57
C PRO A 90 0.42 0.02 10.04
N LEU A 91 1.62 0.01 10.61
CA LEU A 91 1.94 0.64 11.88
C LEU A 91 3.25 1.39 11.71
N THR A 92 3.18 2.70 11.68
CA THR A 92 4.34 3.54 11.39
C THR A 92 4.46 4.69 12.39
N VAL A 93 5.67 5.19 12.55
CA VAL A 93 5.96 6.46 13.19
C VAL A 93 6.49 7.42 12.15
N GLY A 94 6.18 8.69 12.29
CA GLY A 94 6.60 9.71 11.34
C GLY A 94 6.78 11.07 11.98
N TYR A 95 7.32 11.96 11.19
CA TYR A 95 7.50 13.35 11.55
C TYR A 95 7.01 14.25 10.42
N LYS A 96 6.14 15.21 10.75
CA LYS A 96 5.63 16.22 9.83
C LYS A 96 6.26 17.57 10.18
N TYR A 97 6.94 18.15 9.21
CA TYR A 97 7.59 19.44 9.31
C TYR A 97 6.85 20.48 8.48
N ASN A 98 6.36 21.54 9.14
CA ASN A 98 5.69 22.64 8.47
C ASN A 98 6.71 23.60 7.89
N LEU A 99 6.72 23.76 6.58
CA LEU A 99 7.56 24.71 5.85
C LEU A 99 6.94 26.12 5.89
N THR A 100 5.61 26.17 5.77
CA THR A 100 4.78 27.35 5.89
C THR A 100 3.45 26.99 6.58
N ASP A 101 2.56 27.97 6.80
CA ASP A 101 1.23 27.71 7.34
C ASP A 101 0.39 26.76 6.49
N ASN A 102 0.67 26.65 5.20
CA ASN A 102 -0.10 25.84 4.26
C ASN A 102 0.68 24.66 3.67
N LEU A 103 2.01 24.67 3.79
CA LEU A 103 2.88 23.68 3.17
C LEU A 103 3.67 22.92 4.23
N ALA A 104 3.62 21.61 4.17
CA ALA A 104 4.42 20.74 5.04
C ALA A 104 4.96 19.55 4.26
N VAL A 105 6.00 18.94 4.80
CA VAL A 105 6.55 17.67 4.34
C VAL A 105 6.51 16.67 5.49
N ASP A 106 6.36 15.40 5.18
CA ASP A 106 6.46 14.36 6.18
C ASP A 106 7.28 13.16 5.70
N GLY A 107 7.84 12.47 6.67
CA GLY A 107 8.47 11.18 6.47
C GLY A 107 7.99 10.22 7.54
N ARG A 108 7.79 8.95 7.18
CA ARG A 108 7.37 7.90 8.10
C ARG A 108 8.02 6.57 7.77
N PHE A 109 8.17 5.73 8.77
CA PHE A 109 8.66 4.37 8.63
C PHE A 109 8.02 3.46 9.67
N GLY A 110 8.02 2.17 9.41
CA GLY A 110 7.49 1.18 10.34
C GLY A 110 7.30 -0.17 9.69
N ALA A 111 6.35 -0.91 10.21
CA ALA A 111 6.02 -2.25 9.74
C ALA A 111 4.58 -2.30 9.20
N PHE A 112 4.28 -3.34 8.46
CA PHE A 112 2.92 -3.70 8.08
C PHE A 112 2.71 -5.20 8.27
N PHE A 113 1.45 -5.57 8.47
CA PHE A 113 0.96 -6.92 8.35
C PHE A 113 -0.12 -6.95 7.28
N GLY A 114 -0.08 -7.96 6.42
CA GLY A 114 -0.98 -8.08 5.29
C GLY A 114 -1.48 -9.49 5.05
N VAL A 115 -2.62 -9.59 4.39
CA VAL A 115 -3.21 -10.84 3.95
C VAL A 115 -3.75 -10.71 2.54
N ASP A 116 -3.50 -11.72 1.70
CA ASP A 116 -4.10 -11.82 0.39
C ASP A 116 -5.51 -12.39 0.49
N MET A 117 -6.47 -11.60 0.04
CA MET A 117 -7.88 -11.97 0.08
C MET A 117 -8.30 -12.78 -1.14
N ALA A 118 -7.82 -12.38 -2.31
CA ALA A 118 -8.11 -13.02 -3.58
C ALA A 118 -6.96 -12.80 -4.55
N GLY A 119 -6.78 -13.69 -5.51
CA GLY A 119 -5.78 -13.55 -6.57
C GLY A 119 -5.85 -14.72 -7.53
N LYS A 120 -5.11 -14.54 -8.63
CA LYS A 120 -5.00 -15.53 -9.69
C LYS A 120 -3.62 -15.52 -10.32
N ILE A 121 -3.23 -16.65 -10.83
CA ILE A 121 -2.16 -16.82 -11.80
C ILE A 121 -2.84 -16.98 -13.16
N ASP A 122 -2.56 -16.08 -14.09
CA ASP A 122 -2.89 -16.19 -15.48
C ASP A 122 -1.69 -16.83 -16.18
N ASP A 123 -1.85 -17.97 -16.82
CA ASP A 123 -0.77 -18.71 -17.49
C ASP A 123 -0.57 -18.27 -18.95
N GLY A 124 -1.36 -17.29 -19.43
CA GLY A 124 -1.33 -16.79 -20.80
C GLY A 124 -2.06 -17.70 -21.80
N ASN A 125 -2.50 -18.89 -21.40
CA ASN A 125 -3.23 -19.83 -22.26
C ASN A 125 -4.74 -19.80 -22.03
N GLY A 126 -5.20 -18.98 -21.06
CA GLY A 126 -6.62 -18.80 -20.75
C GLY A 126 -7.11 -19.61 -19.55
N ASP A 127 -6.24 -20.38 -18.90
CA ASP A 127 -6.55 -21.09 -17.67
C ASP A 127 -6.09 -20.27 -16.44
N ASP A 128 -7.04 -19.66 -15.74
CA ASP A 128 -6.79 -18.91 -14.51
C ASP A 128 -6.77 -19.85 -13.29
N VAL A 129 -5.62 -20.00 -12.63
CA VAL A 129 -5.51 -20.71 -11.35
C VAL A 129 -5.72 -19.73 -10.20
N LYS A 130 -6.73 -19.95 -9.37
CA LYS A 130 -6.99 -19.11 -8.20
C LYS A 130 -6.02 -19.44 -7.07
N ILE A 131 -5.61 -18.41 -6.30
CA ILE A 131 -4.73 -18.59 -5.13
C ILE A 131 -5.30 -19.54 -4.07
N GLY A 132 -6.62 -19.78 -4.09
CA GLY A 132 -7.28 -20.74 -3.21
C GLY A 132 -7.04 -22.20 -3.57
N ASP A 133 -6.69 -22.45 -4.81
CA ASP A 133 -6.47 -23.80 -5.38
C ASP A 133 -4.98 -24.14 -5.44
N ILE A 134 -4.09 -23.23 -5.01
CA ILE A 134 -2.64 -23.43 -4.97
C ILE A 134 -2.28 -24.03 -3.61
N GLU A 135 -1.78 -25.27 -3.61
CA GLU A 135 -1.18 -25.88 -2.42
C GLU A 135 0.02 -25.04 -1.95
N ASP A 136 0.19 -24.89 -0.64
CA ASP A 136 1.28 -24.17 0.01
C ASP A 136 1.34 -22.64 -0.24
N TYR A 137 0.28 -22.02 -0.80
CA TYR A 137 0.23 -20.57 -0.92
C TYR A 137 0.14 -19.87 0.44
N LYS A 138 1.16 -19.08 0.76
CA LYS A 138 1.23 -18.30 1.99
C LYS A 138 0.51 -16.95 1.82
N ARG A 139 -0.71 -16.85 2.35
CA ARG A 139 -1.56 -15.65 2.21
C ARG A 139 -1.11 -14.48 3.07
N CYS A 140 -0.40 -14.75 4.18
CA CYS A 140 0.03 -13.72 5.11
C CYS A 140 1.41 -13.20 4.74
N ASP A 141 1.59 -11.90 4.85
CA ASP A 141 2.86 -11.22 4.63
C ASP A 141 3.05 -10.14 5.70
N GLY A 142 4.30 -9.90 6.07
CA GLY A 142 4.68 -8.82 6.95
C GLY A 142 6.00 -8.23 6.48
N GLY A 143 6.23 -6.97 6.80
CA GLY A 143 7.44 -6.33 6.30
C GLY A 143 7.60 -4.88 6.74
N LEU A 144 8.47 -4.18 6.03
CA LEU A 144 8.75 -2.77 6.27
C LEU A 144 7.96 -1.87 5.32
N ILE A 145 7.64 -0.69 5.83
CA ILE A 145 6.99 0.37 5.07
C ILE A 145 7.70 1.70 5.37
N ILE A 146 8.03 2.43 4.30
CA ILE A 146 8.63 3.75 4.37
C ILE A 146 7.79 4.66 3.48
N GLY A 147 7.44 5.85 3.97
CA GLY A 147 6.68 6.81 3.21
C GLY A 147 7.21 8.22 3.36
N MET A 148 6.98 9.02 2.35
CA MET A 148 7.22 10.47 2.37
C MET A 148 6.08 11.19 1.68
N GLY A 149 5.75 12.39 2.15
CA GLY A 149 4.64 13.15 1.62
C GLY A 149 4.89 14.65 1.59
N VAL A 150 4.21 15.29 0.65
CA VAL A 150 4.10 16.74 0.58
C VAL A 150 2.64 17.10 0.82
N TRP A 151 2.42 18.03 1.71
CA TRP A 151 1.11 18.49 2.14
C TRP A 151 0.87 19.92 1.70
N TYR A 152 -0.25 20.16 1.06
CA TYR A 152 -0.79 21.51 0.89
C TYR A 152 -2.15 21.58 1.57
N LYS A 153 -2.20 22.25 2.72
CA LYS A 153 -3.38 22.27 3.61
C LYS A 153 -3.81 20.85 3.98
N ARG A 154 -4.95 20.39 3.43
CA ARG A 154 -5.52 19.05 3.67
C ARG A 154 -5.21 18.04 2.58
N ILE A 155 -4.58 18.46 1.50
CA ILE A 155 -4.22 17.60 0.37
C ILE A 155 -2.80 17.09 0.57
N ASN A 156 -2.58 15.82 0.28
CA ASN A 156 -1.29 15.17 0.40
C ASN A 156 -0.94 14.44 -0.91
N ILE A 157 0.27 14.62 -1.39
CA ILE A 157 0.88 13.75 -2.39
C ILE A 157 1.89 12.90 -1.64
N ASP A 158 1.76 11.59 -1.78
CA ASP A 158 2.42 10.60 -0.96
C ASP A 158 3.14 9.58 -1.84
N TYR A 159 4.42 9.35 -1.53
CA TYR A 159 5.15 8.20 -2.03
C TYR A 159 5.35 7.21 -0.89
N THR A 160 5.03 5.94 -1.14
CA THR A 160 5.23 4.88 -0.16
C THR A 160 5.93 3.69 -0.81
N PHE A 161 7.01 3.26 -0.18
CA PHE A 161 7.73 2.03 -0.44
C PHE A 161 7.33 0.99 0.60
N LYS A 162 6.98 -0.21 0.14
CA LYS A 162 6.64 -1.34 1.00
C LYS A 162 7.44 -2.56 0.55
N ARG A 163 8.08 -3.26 1.52
CA ARG A 163 8.81 -4.50 1.28
C ARG A 163 8.33 -5.56 2.25
N GLY A 164 7.72 -6.61 1.71
CA GLY A 164 7.38 -7.83 2.43
C GLY A 164 8.61 -8.73 2.63
N PHE A 165 8.56 -9.58 3.63
CA PHE A 165 9.56 -10.60 3.93
C PHE A 165 8.99 -12.02 3.80
N GLY A 166 7.67 -12.14 3.59
CA GLY A 166 7.02 -13.42 3.38
C GLY A 166 7.36 -14.01 2.02
N GLU A 167 7.63 -15.29 1.99
CA GLU A 167 7.62 -16.08 0.76
C GLU A 167 6.18 -16.32 0.31
N VAL A 168 5.95 -16.34 -0.99
CA VAL A 168 4.60 -16.56 -1.56
C VAL A 168 4.23 -18.03 -1.50
N TRP A 169 5.22 -18.92 -1.74
CA TRP A 169 5.16 -20.37 -1.59
C TRP A 169 6.56 -20.92 -1.26
N GLU A 170 6.67 -22.17 -0.91
CA GLU A 170 7.94 -22.81 -0.59
C GLU A 170 8.85 -22.80 -1.83
N ASP A 171 10.08 -22.33 -1.69
CA ASP A 171 11.04 -22.08 -2.79
C ASP A 171 10.60 -21.04 -3.85
N GLY A 172 9.56 -20.25 -3.56
CA GLY A 172 9.07 -19.19 -4.45
C GLY A 172 9.78 -17.86 -4.29
N PRO A 173 9.36 -16.85 -5.08
CA PRO A 173 9.92 -15.50 -4.94
C PRO A 173 9.61 -14.93 -3.57
N ALA A 174 10.66 -14.58 -2.84
CA ALA A 174 10.58 -13.96 -1.52
C ALA A 174 10.55 -12.44 -1.62
N GLY A 175 9.72 -11.80 -0.79
CA GLY A 175 9.76 -10.36 -0.61
C GLY A 175 9.05 -9.55 -1.69
N ALA A 176 7.74 -9.39 -1.55
CA ALA A 176 6.96 -8.44 -2.34
C ALA A 176 7.48 -7.02 -2.17
N VAL A 177 7.68 -6.31 -3.27
CA VAL A 177 8.09 -4.91 -3.29
C VAL A 177 7.01 -4.09 -3.98
N ASN A 178 6.54 -3.03 -3.32
CA ASN A 178 5.56 -2.14 -3.87
C ASN A 178 6.06 -0.69 -3.80
N HIS A 179 5.99 0.00 -4.91
CA HIS A 179 6.18 1.44 -5.01
C HIS A 179 4.81 2.07 -5.28
N MET A 180 4.39 3.01 -4.44
CA MET A 180 3.06 3.62 -4.53
C MET A 180 3.17 5.12 -4.58
N ILE A 181 2.44 5.75 -5.52
CA ILE A 181 2.23 7.20 -5.57
C ILE A 181 0.74 7.44 -5.38
N ARG A 182 0.38 8.19 -4.36
CA ARG A 182 -1.00 8.37 -3.94
C ARG A 182 -1.34 9.83 -3.73
N LEU A 183 -2.58 10.19 -4.00
CA LEU A 183 -3.19 11.43 -3.59
C LEU A 183 -4.02 11.17 -2.34
N GLY A 184 -3.90 12.05 -1.35
CA GLY A 184 -4.62 11.94 -0.08
C GLY A 184 -5.37 13.20 0.28
N TYR A 185 -6.41 13.01 1.09
CA TYR A 185 -7.18 14.09 1.71
C TYR A 185 -7.35 13.80 3.20
N ALA A 186 -7.05 14.81 4.03
CA ALA A 186 -7.17 14.76 5.47
C ALA A 186 -8.46 15.48 5.94
N PHE A 187 -9.25 14.77 6.75
CA PHE A 187 -10.53 15.26 7.27
C PHE A 187 -10.37 16.05 8.57
#